data_6de939aa4a06f67b1dba14ee7c44b7c7
#
_entry.id   6de939aa4a06f67b1dba14ee7c44b7c7
#
_cell.length_a   1.000
_cell.length_b   1.000
_cell.length_c   1.000
_cell.angle_alpha   90.00
_cell.angle_beta   90.00
_cell.angle_gamma   90.00
#
_symmetry.space_group_name_H-M   'P 1'
#
loop_
_entity.id
_entity.type
_entity.pdbx_description
1 polymer ?
#
loop_
_entity_poly.entity_id
_entity_poly.type
_entity_poly.pdbx_seq_one_letter_code
_entity_poly.pdbx_strand_id
1 'polypeptide(L)'
;MSNFCIECNCRINYDEYKYSTNFFGVPLCRPHQSWIKKMEYETTEETIRLYFALKKREVPAQLEKYDGFKHIDIAVPEAKINIEVDGIHHNFNSTQALRDLKRTYHSFLKGYYTLRIPNSLVRN
;
A
#
# COMPACT_ATOMS: atom_id res chain seq x y z
N MET A 1 8.49 -17.37 21.40
CA MET A 1 8.18 -16.20 20.57
C MET A 1 6.87 -16.44 19.82
N SER A 2 5.94 -15.55 19.99
CA SER A 2 4.65 -15.67 19.29
C SER A 2 4.73 -15.06 17.90
N ASN A 3 4.30 -15.81 16.90
CA ASN A 3 4.30 -15.35 15.51
C ASN A 3 2.88 -14.99 15.10
N PHE A 4 2.70 -13.77 14.62
CA PHE A 4 1.39 -13.25 14.25
C PHE A 4 1.42 -12.69 12.83
N CYS A 5 0.29 -12.83 12.14
CA CYS A 5 0.11 -12.23 10.82
C CYS A 5 0.13 -10.70 10.95
N ILE A 6 0.92 -10.01 10.11
CA ILE A 6 1.02 -8.56 10.17
C ILE A 6 -0.29 -7.88 9.72
N GLU A 7 -1.12 -8.59 8.95
CA GLU A 7 -2.39 -8.05 8.45
C GLU A 7 -3.54 -8.21 9.42
N CYS A 8 -3.77 -9.41 9.94
CA CYS A 8 -4.94 -9.69 10.75
C CYS A 8 -4.61 -10.03 12.21
N ASN A 9 -3.33 -10.10 12.54
CA ASN A 9 -2.84 -10.40 13.88
C ASN A 9 -3.24 -11.77 14.40
N CYS A 10 -3.64 -12.71 13.54
CA CYS A 10 -3.89 -14.07 13.96
C CYS A 10 -2.56 -14.80 14.20
N ARG A 11 -2.59 -15.79 15.10
CA ARG A 11 -1.40 -16.61 15.36
C ARG A 11 -1.11 -17.49 14.16
N ILE A 12 0.17 -17.56 13.77
CA ILE A 12 0.63 -18.45 12.72
C ILE A 12 1.69 -19.41 13.29
N ASN A 13 1.82 -20.60 12.70
CA ASN A 13 2.83 -21.54 13.15
C ASN A 13 4.22 -21.17 12.60
N TYR A 14 5.25 -21.87 13.07
CA TYR A 14 6.62 -21.58 12.68
C TYR A 14 6.86 -21.73 11.17
N ASP A 15 6.27 -22.76 10.56
CA ASP A 15 6.45 -23.00 9.13
C ASP A 15 5.82 -21.91 8.29
N GLU A 16 4.62 -21.45 8.64
CA GLU A 16 3.98 -20.31 7.98
C GLU A 16 4.81 -19.04 8.14
N TYR A 17 5.31 -18.80 9.35
CA TYR A 17 6.15 -17.64 9.65
C TYR A 17 7.42 -17.67 8.80
N LYS A 18 8.12 -18.80 8.79
CA LYS A 18 9.38 -18.94 8.07
C LYS A 18 9.18 -18.74 6.56
N TYR A 19 8.18 -19.42 6.01
CA TYR A 19 7.88 -19.31 4.58
C TYR A 19 7.53 -17.86 4.21
N SER A 20 6.64 -17.26 4.99
CA SER A 20 6.16 -15.91 4.69
C SER A 20 7.26 -14.86 4.80
N THR A 21 8.07 -14.90 5.84
CA THR A 21 9.15 -13.94 6.01
C THR A 21 10.23 -14.09 4.92
N ASN A 22 10.50 -15.33 4.49
CA ASN A 22 11.48 -15.54 3.43
C ASN A 22 10.96 -15.10 2.07
N PHE A 23 9.67 -15.31 1.80
CA PHE A 23 9.10 -15.03 0.48
C PHE A 23 8.57 -13.60 0.35
N PHE A 24 7.88 -13.11 1.39
CA PHE A 24 7.22 -11.80 1.35
C PHE A 24 7.94 -10.73 2.17
N GLY A 25 8.89 -11.12 3.00
CA GLY A 25 9.59 -10.19 3.88
C GLY A 25 8.83 -9.83 5.15
N VAL A 26 7.61 -10.35 5.34
CA VAL A 26 6.77 -10.12 6.51
C VAL A 26 5.99 -11.38 6.85
N PRO A 27 5.57 -11.54 8.13
CA PRO A 27 4.77 -12.70 8.52
C PRO A 27 3.30 -12.53 8.10
N LEU A 28 2.80 -13.46 7.31
CA LEU A 28 1.42 -13.48 6.84
C LEU A 28 0.82 -14.87 7.03
N CYS A 29 -0.44 -14.94 7.44
CA CYS A 29 -1.21 -16.18 7.43
C CYS A 29 -1.49 -16.59 5.97
N ARG A 30 -1.88 -17.85 5.77
CA ARG A 30 -2.11 -18.37 4.41
C ARG A 30 -3.13 -17.56 3.61
N PRO A 31 -4.29 -17.19 4.16
CA PRO A 31 -5.23 -16.34 3.42
C PRO A 31 -4.62 -15.01 2.99
N HIS A 32 -3.82 -14.38 3.84
CA HIS A 32 -3.19 -13.12 3.49
C HIS A 32 -2.00 -13.28 2.54
N GLN A 33 -1.32 -14.41 2.56
CA GLN A 33 -0.34 -14.72 1.52
C GLN A 33 -1.01 -14.79 0.14
N SER A 34 -2.17 -15.44 0.06
CA SER A 34 -2.94 -15.51 -1.18
C SER A 34 -3.44 -14.14 -1.62
N TRP A 35 -3.89 -13.34 -0.66
CA TRP A 35 -4.34 -11.97 -0.93
C TRP A 35 -3.22 -11.12 -1.52
N ILE A 36 -2.02 -11.16 -0.95
CA ILE A 36 -0.93 -10.32 -1.45
C ILE A 36 -0.45 -10.77 -2.84
N LYS A 37 -0.54 -12.07 -3.14
CA LYS A 37 -0.24 -12.56 -4.48
C LYS A 37 -1.21 -12.00 -5.51
N LYS A 38 -2.49 -11.85 -5.17
CA LYS A 38 -3.47 -11.21 -6.03
C LYS A 38 -3.18 -9.73 -6.20
N MET A 39 -2.76 -9.07 -5.12
CA MET A 39 -2.47 -7.63 -5.16
C MET A 39 -1.31 -7.30 -6.09
N GLU A 40 -0.41 -8.25 -6.35
CA GLU A 40 0.68 -8.06 -7.30
C GLU A 40 0.19 -7.78 -8.73
N TYR A 41 -1.04 -8.19 -9.05
CA TYR A 41 -1.66 -7.91 -10.35
C TYR A 41 -2.40 -6.57 -10.37
N GLU A 42 -2.68 -6.00 -9.22
CA GLU A 42 -3.48 -4.78 -9.11
C GLU A 42 -2.65 -3.56 -8.75
N THR A 43 -1.47 -3.76 -8.20
CA THR A 43 -0.60 -2.67 -7.80
C THR A 43 0.86 -3.01 -8.05
N THR A 44 1.77 -2.07 -7.81
CA THR A 44 3.18 -2.25 -8.07
C THR A 44 3.90 -2.87 -6.88
N GLU A 45 5.07 -3.47 -7.15
CA GLU A 45 5.93 -4.00 -6.10
C GLU A 45 6.34 -2.91 -5.11
N GLU A 46 6.62 -1.71 -5.60
CA GLU A 46 7.01 -0.57 -4.77
C GLU A 46 5.89 -0.18 -3.81
N THR A 47 4.65 -0.17 -4.28
CA THR A 47 3.48 0.11 -3.42
C THR A 47 3.35 -0.93 -2.31
N ILE A 48 3.49 -2.21 -2.64
CA ILE A 48 3.41 -3.29 -1.66
C ILE A 48 4.54 -3.18 -0.64
N ARG A 49 5.76 -2.89 -1.10
CA ARG A 49 6.92 -2.74 -0.22
C ARG A 49 6.73 -1.60 0.77
N LEU A 50 6.25 -0.45 0.30
CA LEU A 50 5.99 0.68 1.17
C LEU A 50 4.86 0.37 2.15
N TYR A 51 3.81 -0.30 1.69
CA TYR A 51 2.69 -0.70 2.53
C TYR A 51 3.17 -1.54 3.72
N PHE A 52 3.97 -2.58 3.47
CA PHE A 52 4.46 -3.43 4.56
C PHE A 52 5.47 -2.71 5.46
N ALA A 53 6.24 -1.77 4.92
CA ALA A 53 7.12 -0.95 5.74
C ALA A 53 6.31 -0.11 6.74
N LEU A 54 5.17 0.43 6.32
CA LEU A 54 4.26 1.16 7.19
C LEU A 54 3.62 0.24 8.22
N LYS A 55 3.18 -0.95 7.81
CA LYS A 55 2.58 -1.93 8.73
C LYS A 55 3.57 -2.36 9.80
N LYS A 56 4.84 -2.53 9.47
CA LYS A 56 5.87 -2.87 10.44
C LYS A 56 6.05 -1.79 11.50
N ARG A 57 5.71 -0.55 11.17
CA ARG A 57 5.78 0.58 12.09
C ARG A 57 4.44 0.88 12.76
N GLU A 58 3.51 -0.06 12.65
CA GLU A 58 2.20 0.02 13.28
C GLU A 58 1.34 1.17 12.74
N VAL A 59 1.58 1.60 11.51
CA VAL A 59 0.71 2.56 10.82
C VAL A 59 -0.49 1.81 10.29
N PRO A 60 -1.74 2.26 10.60
CA PRO A 60 -2.95 1.57 10.16
C PRO A 60 -3.27 1.87 8.70
N ALA A 61 -2.44 1.37 7.80
CA ALA A 61 -2.55 1.58 6.36
C ALA A 61 -3.47 0.53 5.72
N GLN A 62 -4.08 0.92 4.61
CA GLN A 62 -4.92 0.05 3.78
C GLN A 62 -4.39 0.09 2.34
N LEU A 63 -4.22 -1.09 1.74
CA LEU A 63 -3.69 -1.22 0.39
C LEU A 63 -4.82 -1.18 -0.64
N GLU A 64 -4.66 -0.38 -1.69
CA GLU A 64 -5.61 -0.28 -2.81
C GLU A 64 -7.04 0.00 -2.34
N LYS A 65 -7.20 1.01 -1.50
CA LYS A 65 -8.52 1.38 -1.01
C LYS A 65 -9.31 2.13 -2.07
N TYR A 66 -10.56 1.71 -2.30
CA TYR A 66 -11.49 2.43 -3.16
C TYR A 66 -12.20 3.52 -2.34
N ASP A 67 -12.14 4.77 -2.79
CA ASP A 67 -12.69 5.92 -2.06
C ASP A 67 -14.06 6.38 -2.60
N GLY A 68 -14.67 5.61 -3.50
CA GLY A 68 -15.91 5.96 -4.18
C GLY A 68 -15.70 6.65 -5.51
N PHE A 69 -14.47 7.03 -5.82
CA PHE A 69 -14.09 7.70 -7.06
C PHE A 69 -12.94 6.97 -7.76
N LYS A 70 -11.92 6.59 -7.01
CA LYS A 70 -10.74 5.91 -7.56
C LYS A 70 -10.15 4.97 -6.50
N HIS A 71 -9.23 4.12 -6.94
CA HIS A 71 -8.39 3.33 -6.03
C HIS A 71 -7.20 4.17 -5.57
N ILE A 72 -6.97 4.16 -4.27
CA ILE A 72 -5.84 4.82 -3.62
C ILE A 72 -4.77 3.76 -3.38
N ASP A 73 -3.53 4.00 -3.79
CA ASP A 73 -2.46 3.00 -3.61
C ASP A 73 -2.35 2.57 -2.15
N ILE A 74 -2.17 3.52 -1.24
CA ILE A 74 -2.15 3.26 0.19
C ILE A 74 -2.95 4.38 0.87
N ALA A 75 -3.91 4.00 1.71
CA ALA A 75 -4.67 4.97 2.49
C ALA A 75 -4.41 4.78 3.98
N VAL A 76 -4.33 5.89 4.70
CA VAL A 76 -4.27 5.90 6.17
C VAL A 76 -5.48 6.71 6.65
N PRO A 77 -6.67 6.09 6.73
CA PRO A 77 -7.90 6.83 7.03
C PRO A 77 -7.89 7.56 8.36
N GLU A 78 -7.25 7.00 9.38
CA GLU A 78 -7.18 7.64 10.69
C GLU A 78 -6.50 9.01 10.65
N ALA A 79 -5.50 9.15 9.78
CA ALA A 79 -4.77 10.42 9.59
C ALA A 79 -5.32 11.23 8.42
N LYS A 80 -6.28 10.69 7.67
CA LYS A 80 -6.81 11.28 6.45
C LYS A 80 -5.71 11.57 5.43
N ILE A 81 -4.84 10.59 5.23
CA ILE A 81 -3.73 10.68 4.27
C ILE A 81 -3.91 9.61 3.20
N ASN A 82 -3.77 10.02 1.95
CA ASN A 82 -3.65 9.12 0.81
C ASN A 82 -2.21 9.15 0.32
N ILE A 83 -1.65 7.98 0.02
CA ILE A 83 -0.28 7.87 -0.49
C ILE A 83 -0.35 7.27 -1.90
N GLU A 84 0.24 7.98 -2.85
CA GLU A 84 0.38 7.52 -4.23
C GLU A 84 1.86 7.26 -4.50
N VAL A 85 2.16 6.08 -5.02
CA VAL A 85 3.55 5.69 -5.36
C VAL A 85 3.69 5.86 -6.87
N ASP A 86 4.47 6.86 -7.28
CA ASP A 86 4.53 7.28 -8.67
C ASP A 86 5.77 6.77 -9.38
N GLY A 87 5.59 6.27 -10.61
CA GLY A 87 6.68 6.00 -11.51
C GLY A 87 7.25 7.28 -12.11
N ILE A 88 8.40 7.14 -12.76
CA ILE A 88 9.10 8.30 -13.35
C ILE A 88 8.38 8.91 -14.55
N HIS A 89 7.39 8.21 -15.11
CA HIS A 89 6.68 8.69 -16.30
C HIS A 89 5.45 9.52 -15.99
N HIS A 90 5.13 9.73 -14.74
CA HIS A 90 4.00 10.56 -14.36
C HIS A 90 4.28 12.01 -14.68
N ASN A 91 3.27 12.71 -15.20
CA ASN A 91 3.27 14.15 -15.44
C ASN A 91 4.03 14.66 -16.66
N PHE A 92 4.46 13.77 -17.56
CA PHE A 92 5.03 14.23 -18.83
C PHE A 92 3.96 14.59 -19.87
N ASN A 93 2.70 14.28 -19.59
CA ASN A 93 1.58 14.54 -20.48
C ASN A 93 0.62 15.49 -19.78
N SER A 94 0.23 16.59 -20.44
CA SER A 94 -0.64 17.58 -19.84
C SER A 94 -2.02 17.02 -19.48
N THR A 95 -2.55 16.08 -20.26
CA THR A 95 -3.82 15.41 -19.97
C THR A 95 -3.71 14.58 -18.70
N GLN A 96 -2.61 13.86 -18.56
CA GLN A 96 -2.34 13.05 -17.37
C GLN A 96 -2.18 13.93 -16.13
N ALA A 97 -1.44 15.03 -16.24
CA ALA A 97 -1.23 15.96 -15.15
C ALA A 97 -2.55 16.59 -14.69
N LEU A 98 -3.43 16.96 -15.64
CA LEU A 98 -4.75 17.50 -15.29
C LEU A 98 -5.61 16.46 -14.57
N ARG A 99 -5.57 15.21 -15.03
CA ARG A 99 -6.30 14.11 -14.40
C ARG A 99 -5.82 13.90 -12.95
N ASP A 100 -4.52 13.89 -12.75
CA ASP A 100 -3.93 13.75 -11.41
C ASP A 100 -4.31 14.90 -10.49
N LEU A 101 -4.32 16.13 -11.03
CA LEU A 101 -4.74 17.30 -10.27
C LEU A 101 -6.19 17.18 -9.83
N LYS A 102 -7.09 16.73 -10.71
CA LYS A 102 -8.51 16.54 -10.38
C LYS A 102 -8.69 15.50 -9.29
N ARG A 103 -7.93 14.40 -9.36
CA ARG A 103 -7.99 13.36 -8.33
C ARG A 103 -7.53 13.87 -6.97
N THR A 104 -6.44 14.61 -6.95
CA THR A 104 -5.90 15.20 -5.71
C THR A 104 -6.88 16.22 -5.12
N TYR A 105 -7.48 17.05 -5.97
CA TYR A 105 -8.48 18.03 -5.56
C TYR A 105 -9.73 17.36 -4.97
N HIS A 106 -10.19 16.27 -5.61
CA HIS A 106 -11.32 15.50 -5.12
C HIS A 106 -11.06 14.95 -3.71
N SER A 107 -9.87 14.38 -3.48
CA SER A 107 -9.48 13.89 -2.16
C SER A 107 -9.39 15.02 -1.14
N PHE A 108 -8.84 16.15 -1.54
CA PHE A 108 -8.72 17.32 -0.66
C PHE A 108 -10.09 17.82 -0.21
N LEU A 109 -11.08 17.85 -1.10
CA LEU A 109 -12.44 18.26 -0.75
C LEU A 109 -13.07 17.35 0.29
N LYS A 110 -12.64 16.08 0.36
CA LYS A 110 -13.09 15.14 1.38
C LYS A 110 -12.26 15.19 2.66
N GLY A 111 -11.32 16.13 2.74
CA GLY A 111 -10.48 16.30 3.92
C GLY A 111 -9.22 15.43 3.93
N TYR A 112 -8.87 14.81 2.81
CA TYR A 112 -7.68 13.96 2.72
C TYR A 112 -6.52 14.70 2.08
N TYR A 113 -5.36 14.53 2.66
CA TYR A 113 -4.10 15.00 2.08
C TYR A 113 -3.48 13.88 1.24
N THR A 114 -3.04 14.20 0.03
CA THR A 114 -2.38 13.24 -0.85
C THR A 114 -0.87 13.44 -0.81
N LEU A 115 -0.15 12.40 -0.43
CA LEU A 115 1.31 12.38 -0.41
C LEU A 115 1.78 11.54 -1.60
N ARG A 116 2.63 12.11 -2.45
CA ARG A 116 3.19 11.40 -3.61
C ARG A 116 4.62 11.02 -3.33
N ILE A 117 4.93 9.73 -3.49
CA ILE A 117 6.26 9.19 -3.22
C ILE A 117 6.79 8.57 -4.49
N PRO A 118 7.95 9.03 -5.00
CA PRO A 118 8.55 8.41 -6.19
C PRO A 118 9.01 6.98 -5.92
N ASN A 119 8.88 6.11 -6.91
CA ASN A 119 9.35 4.73 -6.82
C ASN A 119 10.81 4.64 -6.36
N SER A 120 11.64 5.57 -6.81
CA SER A 120 13.06 5.57 -6.46
C SER A 120 13.31 5.67 -4.96
N LEU A 121 12.43 6.36 -4.24
CA LEU A 121 12.57 6.47 -2.77
C LEU A 121 12.18 5.17 -2.07
N VAL A 122 11.26 4.42 -2.65
CA VAL A 122 10.82 3.14 -2.05
C VAL A 122 11.90 2.07 -2.23
N ARG A 123 12.60 2.10 -3.36
CA ARG A 123 13.64 1.10 -3.67
C ARG A 123 14.89 1.25 -2.84
N ASN A 124 15.11 2.40 -2.27
CA ASN A 124 16.25 2.67 -1.37
C ASN A 124 15.84 2.52 0.11
#